data_5ac342cd2026524e4a6172e92e76af4f
#
_entry.id   5ac342cd2026524e4a6172e92e76af4f
#
_cell.length_a   1.000
_cell.length_b   1.000
_cell.length_c   1.000
_cell.angle_alpha   90.00
_cell.angle_beta   90.00
_cell.angle_gamma   90.00
#
_symmetry.space_group_name_H-M   'P 1'
#
loop_
_entity.id
_entity.type
_entity.pdbx_description
1 polymer ?
#
loop_
_entity_poly.entity_id
_entity_poly.type
_entity_poly.pdbx_seq_one_letter_code
_entity_poly.pdbx_strand_id
1 'polypeptide(L)'
;AQHCPAIVNYIEIYQPELIPYLVPADSPMLHAMKMVQNHYPQYKGYKTLVISPCIAKRREFDETGIGNYNVSMQRINKHLEEEKIDLNDFPEVDFDNDPAERAVLFSSPGGLLETAEREIPGIRYQTRKIEGPNVIYDYLKKLPEQIEKENSPLLIDCLNCELGCNGGTGTLNYDQSPDELERLINKRKSEMQKVHKTNKQDKKAFDELKKIIDKYWQEGLYNRTYRDHSGFYQEYVKYLSGEKKQEIFESLHKYEDSDIKNCPSCGYDSCEVMATAIHNGLNKKENCHFYLQHENDDLQENLQQKLDAVSESEEKLSSQKQEIIQQAEHFLEVLQKLKKYTE
;
A
#
# COMPACT_ATOMS: atom_id res chain seq x y z
N ALA A 1 4.20 5.99 15.89
CA ALA A 1 4.35 5.66 14.47
C ALA A 1 3.34 4.63 13.98
N GLN A 2 2.16 4.66 14.51
CA GLN A 2 1.09 3.69 14.17
C GLN A 2 0.61 3.79 12.70
N HIS A 3 0.92 4.83 11.98
CA HIS A 3 0.60 4.93 10.55
C HIS A 3 1.59 4.17 9.66
N CYS A 4 2.70 3.68 10.20
CA CYS A 4 3.66 2.84 9.49
C CYS A 4 3.61 1.39 10.01
N PRO A 5 2.92 0.45 9.34
CA PRO A 5 2.83 -0.94 9.80
C PRO A 5 4.18 -1.64 9.85
N ALA A 6 5.15 -1.26 9.02
CA ALA A 6 6.49 -1.84 9.07
C ALA A 6 7.19 -1.55 10.41
N ILE A 7 7.06 -0.31 10.89
CA ILE A 7 7.62 0.07 12.21
C ILE A 7 6.89 -0.64 13.35
N VAL A 8 5.56 -0.70 13.30
CA VAL A 8 4.76 -1.42 14.31
C VAL A 8 5.19 -2.88 14.37
N ASN A 9 5.25 -3.55 13.23
CA ASN A 9 5.66 -4.95 13.16
C ASN A 9 7.07 -5.19 13.71
N TYR A 10 7.99 -4.27 13.38
CA TYR A 10 9.35 -4.37 13.91
C TYR A 10 9.36 -4.26 15.44
N ILE A 11 8.59 -3.35 16.01
CA ILE A 11 8.47 -3.18 17.47
C ILE A 11 7.86 -4.44 18.10
N GLU A 12 6.75 -4.94 17.58
CA GLU A 12 6.07 -6.12 18.12
C GLU A 12 6.95 -7.39 18.09
N ILE A 13 7.86 -7.49 17.13
CA ILE A 13 8.68 -8.68 16.92
C ILE A 13 10.06 -8.55 17.60
N TYR A 14 10.72 -7.40 17.44
CA TYR A 14 12.14 -7.26 17.80
C TYR A 14 12.40 -6.33 18.99
N GLN A 15 11.43 -5.48 19.35
CA GLN A 15 11.57 -4.50 20.43
C GLN A 15 10.27 -4.40 21.25
N PRO A 16 9.75 -5.52 21.79
CA PRO A 16 8.46 -5.55 22.45
C PRO A 16 8.37 -4.62 23.67
N GLU A 17 9.49 -4.28 24.28
CA GLU A 17 9.59 -3.31 25.36
C GLU A 17 9.16 -1.89 24.92
N LEU A 18 9.11 -1.61 23.61
CA LEU A 18 8.60 -0.34 23.07
C LEU A 18 7.08 -0.34 22.82
N ILE A 19 6.40 -1.46 22.95
CA ILE A 19 4.95 -1.55 22.76
C ILE A 19 4.16 -0.57 23.62
N PRO A 20 4.49 -0.37 24.93
CA PRO A 20 3.76 0.57 25.77
C PRO A 20 3.88 2.04 25.31
N TYR A 21 4.85 2.35 24.46
CA TYR A 21 5.08 3.69 23.92
C TYR A 21 4.47 3.90 22.53
N LEU A 22 3.85 2.87 21.95
CA LEU A 22 3.05 3.03 20.74
C LEU A 22 1.74 3.75 21.09
N VAL A 23 1.37 4.72 20.28
CA VAL A 23 0.08 5.41 20.45
C VAL A 23 -1.05 4.39 20.25
N PRO A 24 -1.95 4.20 21.21
CA PRO A 24 -3.01 3.18 21.14
C PRO A 24 -4.14 3.61 20.21
N ALA A 25 -3.81 3.93 18.96
CA ALA A 25 -4.74 4.35 17.92
C ALA A 25 -4.46 3.64 16.60
N ASP A 26 -5.50 3.42 15.84
CA ASP A 26 -5.42 2.87 14.49
C ASP A 26 -4.61 3.77 13.55
N SER A 27 -4.17 3.21 12.43
CA SER A 27 -3.59 4.01 11.36
C SER A 27 -4.64 4.93 10.71
N PRO A 28 -4.24 6.03 10.05
CA PRO A 28 -5.17 6.88 9.30
C PRO A 28 -6.01 6.12 8.27
N MET A 29 -5.46 5.07 7.68
CA MET A 29 -6.19 4.19 6.76
C MET A 29 -7.33 3.45 7.47
N LEU A 30 -7.06 2.84 8.62
CA LEU A 30 -8.09 2.15 9.42
C LEU A 30 -9.13 3.14 9.94
N HIS A 31 -8.71 4.35 10.35
CA HIS A 31 -9.64 5.43 10.71
C HIS A 31 -10.61 5.73 9.57
N ALA A 32 -10.10 5.93 8.35
CA ALA A 32 -10.94 6.20 7.18
C ALA A 32 -11.92 5.04 6.90
N MET A 33 -11.46 3.79 6.97
CA MET A 33 -12.33 2.63 6.76
C MET A 33 -13.41 2.52 7.83
N LYS A 34 -13.06 2.68 9.11
CA LYS A 34 -14.04 2.69 10.21
C LYS A 34 -15.01 3.86 10.11
N MET A 35 -14.53 5.03 9.70
CA MET A 35 -15.37 6.19 9.41
C MET A 35 -16.40 5.86 8.34
N VAL A 36 -15.98 5.30 7.20
CA VAL A 36 -16.90 4.91 6.13
C VAL A 36 -17.91 3.87 6.61
N GLN A 37 -17.48 2.83 7.32
CA GLN A 37 -18.37 1.79 7.81
C GLN A 37 -19.44 2.29 8.80
N ASN A 38 -19.10 3.29 9.61
CA ASN A 38 -19.99 3.76 10.68
C ASN A 38 -20.81 5.00 10.30
N HIS A 39 -20.34 5.83 9.40
CA HIS A 39 -20.96 7.13 9.09
C HIS A 39 -21.52 7.23 7.66
N TYR A 40 -21.28 6.22 6.79
CA TYR A 40 -21.75 6.21 5.41
C TYR A 40 -22.63 4.98 5.13
N PRO A 41 -23.88 4.97 5.59
CA PRO A 41 -24.75 3.79 5.50
C PRO A 41 -25.03 3.33 4.07
N GLN A 42 -24.89 4.22 3.07
CA GLN A 42 -25.03 3.91 1.65
C GLN A 42 -23.96 2.89 1.16
N TYR A 43 -22.82 2.78 1.85
CA TYR A 43 -21.74 1.83 1.50
C TYR A 43 -21.75 0.55 2.35
N LYS A 44 -22.80 0.36 3.15
CA LYS A 44 -22.93 -0.84 3.98
C LYS A 44 -22.96 -2.10 3.11
N GLY A 45 -22.09 -3.06 3.40
CA GLY A 45 -22.00 -4.32 2.67
C GLY A 45 -21.09 -4.29 1.43
N TYR A 46 -20.56 -3.13 1.06
CA TYR A 46 -19.57 -3.04 -0.01
C TYR A 46 -18.21 -3.59 0.43
N LYS A 47 -17.47 -4.12 -0.54
CA LYS A 47 -16.06 -4.49 -0.34
C LYS A 47 -15.20 -3.22 -0.28
N THR A 48 -14.25 -3.20 0.65
CA THR A 48 -13.30 -2.11 0.79
C THR A 48 -12.02 -2.42 0.02
N LEU A 49 -11.69 -1.57 -0.95
CA LEU A 49 -10.40 -1.59 -1.64
C LEU A 49 -9.63 -0.33 -1.23
N VAL A 50 -8.38 -0.51 -0.82
CA VAL A 50 -7.48 0.59 -0.47
C VAL A 50 -6.38 0.68 -1.51
N ILE A 51 -6.21 1.85 -2.12
CA ILE A 51 -5.05 2.18 -2.93
C ILE A 51 -4.00 2.78 -1.99
N SER A 52 -2.85 2.12 -1.86
CA SER A 52 -1.86 2.50 -0.86
C SER A 52 -0.44 2.55 -1.42
N PRO A 53 0.45 3.31 -0.77
CA PRO A 53 1.86 3.35 -1.14
C PRO A 53 2.67 2.13 -0.68
N CYS A 54 2.04 1.16 0.04
CA CYS A 54 2.79 0.13 0.73
C CYS A 54 2.00 -1.17 0.90
N ILE A 55 2.64 -2.30 0.57
CA ILE A 55 2.04 -3.63 0.76
C ILE A 55 1.89 -4.01 2.25
N ALA A 56 2.73 -3.46 3.14
CA ALA A 56 2.66 -3.73 4.57
C ALA A 56 1.32 -3.31 5.20
N LYS A 57 0.55 -2.43 4.55
CA LYS A 57 -0.83 -2.09 4.93
C LYS A 57 -1.76 -3.30 4.95
N ARG A 58 -1.47 -4.34 4.18
CA ARG A 58 -2.24 -5.58 4.16
C ARG A 58 -2.33 -6.25 5.53
N ARG A 59 -1.24 -6.21 6.33
CA ARG A 59 -1.24 -6.79 7.66
C ARG A 59 -2.26 -6.17 8.60
N GLU A 60 -2.50 -4.87 8.48
CA GLU A 60 -3.54 -4.21 9.29
C GLU A 60 -4.92 -4.81 9.02
N PHE A 61 -5.21 -5.26 7.79
CA PHE A 61 -6.47 -5.94 7.46
C PHE A 61 -6.54 -7.31 8.12
N ASP A 62 -5.46 -8.08 8.02
CA ASP A 62 -5.40 -9.44 8.58
C ASP A 62 -5.49 -9.41 10.12
N GLU A 63 -4.89 -8.42 10.78
CA GLU A 63 -4.90 -8.26 12.23
C GLU A 63 -6.24 -7.72 12.77
N THR A 64 -6.90 -6.85 12.03
CA THR A 64 -8.12 -6.17 12.49
C THR A 64 -9.41 -6.76 11.92
N GLY A 65 -9.31 -7.56 10.87
CA GLY A 65 -10.47 -8.05 10.12
C GLY A 65 -11.17 -6.96 9.30
N ILE A 66 -10.58 -5.75 9.19
CA ILE A 66 -11.13 -4.60 8.49
C ILE A 66 -10.41 -4.42 7.17
N GLY A 67 -11.19 -4.25 6.07
CA GLY A 67 -10.64 -4.12 4.71
C GLY A 67 -10.58 -5.46 3.97
N ASN A 68 -10.65 -5.39 2.64
CA ASN A 68 -10.68 -6.56 1.78
C ASN A 68 -9.48 -6.62 0.84
N TYR A 69 -9.14 -5.50 0.21
CA TYR A 69 -8.11 -5.43 -0.83
C TYR A 69 -7.16 -4.27 -0.58
N ASN A 70 -5.86 -4.55 -0.65
CA ASN A 70 -4.81 -3.53 -0.68
C ASN A 70 -4.14 -3.58 -2.05
N VAL A 71 -4.22 -2.49 -2.79
CA VAL A 71 -3.64 -2.36 -4.13
C VAL A 71 -2.62 -1.24 -4.12
N SER A 72 -1.44 -1.47 -4.68
CA SER A 72 -0.42 -0.42 -4.76
C SER A 72 -0.74 0.59 -5.86
N MET A 73 -0.23 1.81 -5.73
CA MET A 73 -0.34 2.85 -6.75
C MET A 73 0.30 2.41 -8.07
N GLN A 74 1.44 1.70 -8.00
CA GLN A 74 2.08 1.10 -9.17
C GLN A 74 1.15 0.15 -9.91
N ARG A 75 0.43 -0.71 -9.18
CA ARG A 75 -0.47 -1.67 -9.82
C ARG A 75 -1.67 -0.99 -10.48
N ILE A 76 -2.21 0.05 -9.85
CA ILE A 76 -3.27 0.86 -10.49
C ILE A 76 -2.76 1.52 -11.74
N ASN A 77 -1.57 2.15 -11.71
CA ASN A 77 -0.98 2.77 -12.89
C ASN A 77 -0.79 1.77 -14.04
N LYS A 78 -0.22 0.60 -13.74
CA LYS A 78 -0.06 -0.47 -14.72
C LYS A 78 -1.41 -0.89 -15.33
N HIS A 79 -2.46 -1.00 -14.52
CA HIS A 79 -3.81 -1.29 -15.01
C HIS A 79 -4.35 -0.21 -15.96
N LEU A 80 -4.17 1.07 -15.60
CA LEU A 80 -4.57 2.18 -16.48
C LEU A 80 -3.85 2.14 -17.82
N GLU A 81 -2.56 1.83 -17.82
CA GLU A 81 -1.76 1.66 -19.05
C GLU A 81 -2.25 0.48 -19.90
N GLU A 82 -2.48 -0.68 -19.29
CA GLU A 82 -2.97 -1.89 -19.94
C GLU A 82 -4.33 -1.67 -20.61
N GLU A 83 -5.24 -0.99 -19.91
CA GLU A 83 -6.59 -0.68 -20.42
C GLU A 83 -6.61 0.59 -21.30
N LYS A 84 -5.45 1.25 -21.50
CA LYS A 84 -5.32 2.49 -22.28
C LYS A 84 -6.25 3.61 -21.78
N ILE A 85 -6.39 3.71 -20.45
CA ILE A 85 -7.19 4.75 -19.79
C ILE A 85 -6.31 5.97 -19.56
N ASP A 86 -6.62 7.08 -20.22
CA ASP A 86 -6.02 8.37 -19.93
C ASP A 86 -6.88 9.12 -18.89
N LEU A 87 -6.31 9.41 -17.73
CA LEU A 87 -7.02 10.13 -16.68
C LEU A 87 -7.41 11.56 -17.09
N ASN A 88 -6.72 12.16 -18.08
CA ASN A 88 -7.07 13.48 -18.58
C ASN A 88 -8.40 13.50 -19.37
N ASP A 89 -8.90 12.35 -19.79
CA ASP A 89 -10.20 12.23 -20.46
C ASP A 89 -11.38 12.32 -19.48
N PHE A 90 -11.11 12.36 -18.18
CA PHE A 90 -12.13 12.39 -17.11
C PHE A 90 -12.10 13.73 -16.37
N PRO A 91 -13.25 14.21 -15.88
CA PRO A 91 -13.29 15.42 -15.08
C PRO A 91 -12.57 15.22 -13.75
N GLU A 92 -11.89 16.26 -13.30
CA GLU A 92 -11.38 16.29 -11.92
C GLU A 92 -12.54 16.33 -10.93
N VAL A 93 -12.54 15.37 -10.00
CA VAL A 93 -13.51 15.30 -8.89
C VAL A 93 -12.78 15.13 -7.57
N ASP A 94 -13.34 15.61 -6.48
CA ASP A 94 -12.81 15.37 -5.14
C ASP A 94 -13.47 14.12 -4.51
N PHE A 95 -13.04 13.77 -3.32
CA PHE A 95 -13.56 12.62 -2.58
C PHE A 95 -14.99 12.87 -2.09
N ASP A 96 -15.78 11.81 -1.92
CA ASP A 96 -17.16 11.87 -1.40
C ASP A 96 -17.24 12.26 0.08
N ASN A 97 -16.15 12.17 0.83
CA ASN A 97 -16.06 12.58 2.22
C ASN A 97 -15.53 14.00 2.36
N ASP A 98 -15.73 14.58 3.54
CA ASP A 98 -15.14 15.87 3.89
C ASP A 98 -13.62 15.84 3.66
N PRO A 99 -13.05 16.79 2.90
CA PRO A 99 -11.65 16.74 2.53
C PRO A 99 -10.75 16.90 3.76
N ALA A 100 -9.66 16.13 3.77
CA ALA A 100 -8.63 16.29 4.79
C ALA A 100 -7.95 17.66 4.67
N GLU A 101 -7.67 18.30 5.80
CA GLU A 101 -6.90 19.55 5.82
C GLU A 101 -5.41 19.23 5.95
N ARG A 102 -4.86 19.28 7.16
CA ARG A 102 -3.45 19.04 7.41
C ARG A 102 -3.07 17.56 7.33
N ALA A 103 -4.02 16.66 7.48
CA ALA A 103 -3.77 15.23 7.45
C ALA A 103 -3.17 14.72 6.12
N VAL A 104 -3.25 15.49 5.04
CA VAL A 104 -2.51 15.20 3.78
C VAL A 104 -0.99 15.10 4.00
N LEU A 105 -0.46 15.69 5.09
CA LEU A 105 0.96 15.62 5.43
C LEU A 105 1.37 14.29 6.07
N PHE A 106 0.46 13.43 6.54
CA PHE A 106 0.83 12.20 7.24
C PHE A 106 1.67 11.23 6.41
N SER A 107 1.62 11.33 5.09
CA SER A 107 2.48 10.57 4.19
C SER A 107 3.93 11.10 4.12
N SER A 108 4.17 12.31 4.58
CA SER A 108 5.48 12.97 4.53
C SER A 108 6.23 12.86 5.85
N PRO A 109 7.57 12.86 5.83
CA PRO A 109 8.38 13.00 7.03
C PRO A 109 8.01 14.27 7.83
N GLY A 110 7.71 14.09 9.11
CA GLY A 110 7.30 15.21 9.99
C GLY A 110 5.82 15.61 9.88
N GLY A 111 5.02 14.89 9.13
CA GLY A 111 3.59 15.22 8.96
C GLY A 111 2.78 15.06 10.24
N LEU A 112 3.11 14.08 11.07
CA LEU A 112 2.52 13.92 12.39
C LEU A 112 2.96 15.07 13.31
N LEU A 113 4.24 15.45 13.31
CA LEU A 113 4.77 16.58 14.08
C LEU A 113 4.01 17.87 13.76
N GLU A 114 3.83 18.18 12.48
CA GLU A 114 3.10 19.38 12.05
C GLU A 114 1.67 19.43 12.59
N THR A 115 1.02 18.28 12.70
CA THR A 115 -0.33 18.19 13.27
C THR A 115 -0.29 18.31 14.80
N ALA A 116 0.64 17.63 15.45
CA ALA A 116 0.81 17.69 16.90
C ALA A 116 1.18 19.11 17.39
N GLU A 117 2.01 19.84 16.66
CA GLU A 117 2.41 21.22 16.99
C GLU A 117 1.21 22.18 17.02
N ARG A 118 0.19 21.93 16.20
CA ARG A 118 -1.03 22.75 16.24
C ARG A 118 -1.81 22.56 17.54
N GLU A 119 -1.88 21.33 18.02
CA GLU A 119 -2.65 21.00 19.23
C GLU A 119 -1.84 21.24 20.52
N ILE A 120 -0.51 21.06 20.43
CA ILE A 120 0.43 21.21 21.54
C ILE A 120 1.59 22.11 21.09
N PRO A 121 1.44 23.44 21.15
CA PRO A 121 2.48 24.36 20.73
C PRO A 121 3.80 24.14 21.46
N GLY A 122 4.91 24.05 20.73
CA GLY A 122 6.24 23.80 21.26
C GLY A 122 6.65 22.33 21.36
N ILE A 123 5.77 21.37 21.00
CA ILE A 123 6.10 19.94 21.03
C ILE A 123 7.26 19.62 20.08
N ARG A 124 7.48 20.42 19.04
CA ARG A 124 8.58 20.23 18.08
C ARG A 124 9.96 20.20 18.72
N TYR A 125 10.14 20.92 19.81
CA TYR A 125 11.40 20.94 20.56
C TYR A 125 11.64 19.66 21.37
N GLN A 126 10.60 18.84 21.54
CA GLN A 126 10.62 17.58 22.25
C GLN A 126 10.27 16.40 21.31
N THR A 127 10.37 16.62 20.01
CA THR A 127 10.05 15.59 18.99
C THR A 127 11.30 15.17 18.24
N ARG A 128 11.48 13.85 18.10
CA ARG A 128 12.43 13.26 17.14
C ARG A 128 11.69 12.93 15.86
N LYS A 129 12.11 13.54 14.76
CA LYS A 129 11.73 13.14 13.41
C LYS A 129 12.81 12.23 12.86
N ILE A 130 12.44 11.05 12.38
CA ILE A 130 13.37 10.05 11.86
C ILE A 130 12.71 9.15 10.82
N GLU A 131 13.35 9.00 9.68
CA GLU A 131 12.90 8.19 8.56
C GLU A 131 14.07 7.44 7.89
N GLY A 132 13.73 6.42 7.14
CA GLY A 132 14.66 5.59 6.40
C GLY A 132 15.10 4.34 7.15
N PRO A 133 15.13 3.17 6.47
CA PRO A 133 15.39 1.87 7.09
C PRO A 133 16.81 1.78 7.68
N ASN A 134 17.78 2.45 7.06
CA ASN A 134 19.17 2.42 7.49
C ASN A 134 19.43 3.16 8.82
N VAL A 135 18.49 4.00 9.24
CA VAL A 135 18.66 4.84 10.44
C VAL A 135 17.69 4.46 11.54
N ILE A 136 16.42 4.21 11.17
CA ILE A 136 15.36 4.07 12.16
C ILE A 136 15.47 2.82 13.02
N TYR A 137 15.88 1.68 12.46
CA TYR A 137 15.98 0.43 13.22
C TYR A 137 17.12 0.48 14.24
N ASP A 138 18.24 1.09 13.88
CA ASP A 138 19.33 1.30 14.82
C ASP A 138 18.97 2.30 15.94
N TYR A 139 18.15 3.29 15.61
CA TYR A 139 17.60 4.20 16.60
C TYR A 139 16.66 3.47 17.56
N LEU A 140 15.72 2.66 17.02
CA LEU A 140 14.76 1.91 17.84
C LEU A 140 15.45 0.89 18.76
N LYS A 141 16.51 0.23 18.31
CA LYS A 141 17.32 -0.68 19.14
C LYS A 141 17.93 0.01 20.36
N LYS A 142 18.29 1.29 20.25
CA LYS A 142 18.91 2.09 21.32
C LYS A 142 17.89 2.85 22.16
N LEU A 143 16.66 2.96 21.71
CA LEU A 143 15.63 3.78 22.34
C LEU A 143 15.25 3.30 23.75
N PRO A 144 15.12 1.99 24.07
CA PRO A 144 14.81 1.53 25.42
C PRO A 144 15.81 2.06 26.45
N GLU A 145 17.09 2.00 26.17
CA GLU A 145 18.14 2.55 27.04
C GLU A 145 18.01 4.06 27.24
N GLN A 146 17.61 4.80 26.21
CA GLN A 146 17.40 6.25 26.32
C GLN A 146 16.15 6.59 27.15
N ILE A 147 15.12 5.76 27.07
CA ILE A 147 13.92 5.89 27.91
C ILE A 147 14.28 5.67 29.37
N GLU A 148 15.03 4.63 29.70
CA GLU A 148 15.51 4.36 31.08
C GLU A 148 16.34 5.49 31.64
N LYS A 149 17.11 6.16 30.79
CA LYS A 149 17.95 7.35 31.18
C LYS A 149 17.18 8.68 31.18
N GLU A 150 15.87 8.66 30.92
CA GLU A 150 15.03 9.87 30.78
C GLU A 150 15.53 10.87 29.71
N ASN A 151 16.26 10.37 28.71
CA ASN A 151 16.79 11.14 27.59
C ASN A 151 15.99 11.03 26.31
N SER A 152 14.86 10.31 26.35
CA SER A 152 14.02 10.10 25.15
C SER A 152 13.20 11.35 24.83
N PRO A 153 12.89 11.61 23.56
CA PRO A 153 11.95 12.65 23.18
C PRO A 153 10.53 12.28 23.64
N LEU A 154 9.68 13.28 23.82
CA LEU A 154 8.27 13.08 24.16
C LEU A 154 7.49 12.46 23.02
N LEU A 155 7.82 12.82 21.77
CA LEU A 155 7.21 12.30 20.57
C LEU A 155 8.26 11.81 19.58
N ILE A 156 8.02 10.66 18.97
CA ILE A 156 8.82 10.15 17.85
C ILE A 156 7.92 10.05 16.63
N ASP A 157 8.16 10.94 15.66
CA ASP A 157 7.53 10.92 14.34
C ASP A 157 8.44 10.15 13.40
N CYS A 158 8.04 8.93 13.06
CA CYS A 158 8.90 8.02 12.30
C CYS A 158 8.17 7.28 11.19
N LEU A 159 8.88 7.15 10.05
CA LEU A 159 8.46 6.43 8.86
C LEU A 159 9.58 5.50 8.38
N ASN A 160 9.21 4.31 7.91
CA ASN A 160 10.19 3.36 7.38
C ASN A 160 10.86 3.83 6.09
N CYS A 161 10.11 4.48 5.19
CA CYS A 161 10.62 4.91 3.90
C CYS A 161 11.31 6.28 4.01
N GLU A 162 12.43 6.49 3.30
CA GLU A 162 13.25 7.71 3.36
C GLU A 162 12.47 8.98 2.98
N LEU A 163 11.62 8.89 1.94
CA LEU A 163 10.76 9.99 1.49
C LEU A 163 9.37 9.93 2.12
N GLY A 164 9.25 9.27 3.27
CA GLY A 164 7.96 8.94 3.84
C GLY A 164 7.17 7.99 2.94
N CYS A 165 5.85 7.90 3.15
CA CYS A 165 4.99 7.06 2.34
C CYS A 165 4.92 7.52 0.87
N ASN A 166 5.24 8.77 0.58
CA ASN A 166 5.23 9.33 -0.77
C ASN A 166 6.28 8.70 -1.69
N GLY A 167 7.40 8.21 -1.13
CA GLY A 167 8.42 7.40 -1.80
C GLY A 167 8.35 5.92 -1.40
N GLY A 168 7.19 5.45 -0.97
CA GLY A 168 7.00 4.05 -0.57
C GLY A 168 7.14 3.07 -1.72
N THR A 169 7.40 1.80 -1.38
CA THR A 169 7.69 0.71 -2.33
C THR A 169 6.56 0.42 -3.33
N GLY A 170 5.35 0.87 -3.06
CA GLY A 170 4.19 0.72 -3.94
C GLY A 170 3.82 1.99 -4.72
N THR A 171 4.67 3.03 -4.70
CA THR A 171 4.46 4.28 -5.43
C THR A 171 5.23 4.29 -6.75
N LEU A 172 4.95 5.29 -7.59
CA LEU A 172 5.71 5.58 -8.82
C LEU A 172 6.86 6.58 -8.56
N ASN A 173 7.08 6.95 -7.30
CA ASN A 173 7.90 8.10 -6.93
C ASN A 173 9.27 7.70 -6.35
N TYR A 174 9.66 6.43 -6.44
CA TYR A 174 10.89 5.95 -5.79
C TYR A 174 12.14 6.70 -6.22
N ASP A 175 12.22 7.07 -7.51
CA ASP A 175 13.36 7.78 -8.10
C ASP A 175 13.12 9.30 -8.28
N GLN A 176 12.03 9.82 -7.70
CA GLN A 176 11.70 11.24 -7.80
C GLN A 176 12.51 12.08 -6.83
N SER A 177 12.72 13.35 -7.19
CA SER A 177 13.36 14.32 -6.29
C SER A 177 12.54 14.51 -5.01
N PRO A 178 13.17 14.43 -3.82
CA PRO A 178 12.52 14.74 -2.55
C PRO A 178 11.85 16.12 -2.55
N ASP A 179 12.52 17.12 -3.12
CA ASP A 179 12.03 18.50 -3.18
C ASP A 179 10.75 18.62 -4.04
N GLU A 180 10.66 17.85 -5.12
CA GLU A 180 9.48 17.85 -5.96
C GLU A 180 8.28 17.20 -5.26
N LEU A 181 8.50 16.07 -4.61
CA LEU A 181 7.46 15.39 -3.82
C LEU A 181 6.95 16.30 -2.69
N GLU A 182 7.85 16.92 -1.96
CA GLU A 182 7.50 17.83 -0.89
C GLU A 182 6.72 19.05 -1.43
N ARG A 183 7.14 19.62 -2.56
CA ARG A 183 6.43 20.71 -3.21
C ARG A 183 4.99 20.33 -3.58
N LEU A 184 4.77 19.14 -4.14
CA LEU A 184 3.44 18.66 -4.51
C LEU A 184 2.54 18.47 -3.29
N ILE A 185 3.05 17.87 -2.22
CA ILE A 185 2.30 17.68 -0.97
C ILE A 185 1.98 19.02 -0.29
N ASN A 186 2.95 19.94 -0.27
CA ASN A 186 2.72 21.29 0.27
C ASN A 186 1.72 22.10 -0.57
N LYS A 187 1.70 21.90 -1.89
CA LYS A 187 0.65 22.46 -2.76
C LYS A 187 -0.72 21.94 -2.32
N ARG A 188 -0.90 20.62 -2.21
CA ARG A 188 -2.16 20.01 -1.77
C ARG A 188 -2.57 20.50 -0.38
N LYS A 189 -1.63 20.56 0.58
CA LYS A 189 -1.90 21.15 1.91
C LYS A 189 -2.45 22.56 1.81
N SER A 190 -1.82 23.41 1.02
CA SER A 190 -2.24 24.81 0.86
C SER A 190 -3.63 24.92 0.25
N GLU A 191 -3.97 24.05 -0.69
CA GLU A 191 -5.30 23.98 -1.28
C GLU A 191 -6.35 23.59 -0.24
N MET A 192 -6.09 22.55 0.54
CA MET A 192 -6.99 22.08 1.59
C MET A 192 -7.15 23.10 2.72
N GLN A 193 -6.09 23.82 3.08
CA GLN A 193 -6.17 24.92 4.03
C GLN A 193 -7.04 26.09 3.51
N LYS A 194 -7.05 26.33 2.20
CA LYS A 194 -7.96 27.32 1.60
C LYS A 194 -9.42 26.85 1.66
N VAL A 195 -9.68 25.57 1.35
CA VAL A 195 -11.02 24.97 1.45
C VAL A 195 -11.58 25.15 2.85
N HIS A 196 -10.80 24.81 3.87
CA HIS A 196 -11.20 24.92 5.28
C HIS A 196 -11.01 26.33 5.88
N LYS A 197 -10.49 27.29 5.08
CA LYS A 197 -10.18 28.68 5.52
C LYS A 197 -9.19 28.79 6.68
N THR A 198 -8.39 27.74 6.92
CA THR A 198 -7.41 27.69 8.02
C THR A 198 -6.08 28.37 7.68
N ASN A 199 -5.87 28.76 6.43
CA ASN A 199 -4.68 29.43 5.94
C ASN A 199 -4.40 30.81 6.59
N LYS A 200 -5.42 31.45 7.19
CA LYS A 200 -5.33 32.75 7.88
C LYS A 200 -5.22 32.62 9.38
N GLN A 201 -5.04 31.43 9.93
CA GLN A 201 -5.01 31.16 11.37
C GLN A 201 -6.23 31.70 12.12
N ASP A 202 -7.39 31.74 11.47
CA ASP A 202 -8.65 32.19 12.05
C ASP A 202 -9.20 31.13 13.00
N LYS A 203 -9.39 31.52 14.27
CA LYS A 203 -9.95 30.64 15.31
C LYS A 203 -11.31 30.04 14.87
N LYS A 204 -12.16 30.82 14.25
CA LYS A 204 -13.46 30.37 13.78
C LYS A 204 -13.34 29.25 12.75
N ALA A 205 -12.38 29.34 11.83
CA ALA A 205 -12.12 28.29 10.84
C ALA A 205 -11.63 27.00 11.50
N PHE A 206 -10.79 27.10 12.53
CA PHE A 206 -10.38 25.92 13.30
C PHE A 206 -11.52 25.30 14.10
N ASP A 207 -12.43 26.11 14.67
CA ASP A 207 -13.62 25.62 15.37
C ASP A 207 -14.56 24.88 14.42
N GLU A 208 -14.72 25.36 13.17
CA GLU A 208 -15.51 24.66 12.14
C GLU A 208 -14.84 23.36 11.71
N LEU A 209 -13.53 23.36 11.49
CA LEU A 209 -12.79 22.14 11.19
C LEU A 209 -12.91 21.10 12.31
N LYS A 210 -12.83 21.54 13.56
CA LYS A 210 -13.02 20.67 14.72
C LYS A 210 -14.40 20.02 14.73
N LYS A 211 -15.47 20.74 14.39
CA LYS A 211 -16.82 20.15 14.27
C LYS A 211 -16.89 19.04 13.22
N ILE A 212 -16.15 19.18 12.10
CA ILE A 212 -16.06 18.12 11.09
C ILE A 212 -15.37 16.89 11.68
N ILE A 213 -14.28 17.08 12.42
CA ILE A 213 -13.56 15.98 13.08
C ILE A 213 -14.46 15.32 14.14
N ASP A 214 -15.10 16.13 15.00
CA ASP A 214 -15.95 15.65 16.07
C ASP A 214 -17.18 14.87 15.55
N LYS A 215 -17.66 15.18 14.34
CA LYS A 215 -18.74 14.43 13.66
C LYS A 215 -18.42 12.96 13.50
N TYR A 216 -17.14 12.64 13.26
CA TYR A 216 -16.68 11.27 13.04
C TYR A 216 -16.05 10.66 14.28
N TRP A 217 -15.82 11.46 15.33
CA TRP A 217 -15.22 10.96 16.57
C TRP A 217 -16.23 10.13 17.37
N GLN A 218 -15.79 8.96 17.76
CA GLN A 218 -16.49 8.10 18.70
C GLN A 218 -15.46 7.48 19.65
N GLU A 219 -15.71 7.58 20.95
CA GLU A 219 -14.82 7.01 21.96
C GLU A 219 -14.63 5.50 21.77
N GLY A 220 -13.40 5.04 21.79
CA GLY A 220 -13.02 3.64 21.63
C GLY A 220 -13.04 3.09 20.21
N LEU A 221 -13.75 3.74 19.27
CA LEU A 221 -13.89 3.24 17.89
C LEU A 221 -12.53 3.08 17.19
N TYR A 222 -11.63 4.02 17.42
CA TYR A 222 -10.34 4.09 16.74
C TYR A 222 -9.16 3.59 17.59
N ASN A 223 -9.46 2.95 18.73
CA ASN A 223 -8.44 2.39 19.59
C ASN A 223 -7.83 1.13 18.96
N ARG A 224 -6.53 0.96 19.17
CA ARG A 224 -5.78 -0.22 18.78
C ARG A 224 -4.95 -0.73 19.93
N THR A 225 -4.87 -2.05 20.06
CA THR A 225 -3.93 -2.75 20.93
C THR A 225 -2.87 -3.42 20.09
N TYR A 226 -1.64 -3.39 20.60
CA TYR A 226 -0.50 -4.06 20.00
C TYR A 226 -0.12 -5.26 20.84
N ARG A 227 0.52 -6.26 20.24
CA ARG A 227 0.84 -7.53 20.91
C ARG A 227 2.33 -7.81 20.81
N ASP A 228 2.86 -8.38 21.90
CA ASP A 228 4.21 -8.94 21.88
C ASP A 228 4.22 -10.24 21.08
N HIS A 229 4.98 -10.24 19.99
CA HIS A 229 5.18 -11.40 19.12
C HIS A 229 6.59 -11.97 19.26
N SER A 230 7.44 -11.42 20.15
CA SER A 230 8.85 -11.83 20.31
C SER A 230 9.01 -13.24 20.88
N GLY A 231 8.17 -13.59 21.84
CA GLY A 231 8.22 -14.91 22.49
C GLY A 231 7.98 -16.06 21.52
N PHE A 232 7.12 -15.86 20.53
CA PHE A 232 6.84 -16.85 19.50
C PHE A 232 8.07 -17.15 18.62
N TYR A 233 8.91 -16.15 18.39
CA TYR A 233 10.13 -16.29 17.59
C TYR A 233 11.29 -16.91 18.38
N GLN A 234 11.41 -16.62 19.66
CA GLN A 234 12.55 -17.06 20.50
C GLN A 234 12.58 -18.56 20.76
N GLU A 235 11.44 -19.21 20.93
CA GLU A 235 11.35 -20.65 21.25
C GLU A 235 11.35 -21.55 20.00
N TYR A 236 10.87 -21.05 18.87
CA TYR A 236 10.57 -21.89 17.69
C TYR A 236 11.37 -21.53 16.44
N VAL A 237 12.17 -20.47 16.47
CA VAL A 237 12.94 -20.06 15.29
C VAL A 237 14.14 -20.99 15.08
N LYS A 238 14.04 -21.83 14.06
CA LYS A 238 15.19 -22.58 13.53
C LYS A 238 15.94 -21.69 12.55
N TYR A 239 17.21 -21.40 12.86
CA TYR A 239 18.06 -20.65 11.93
C TYR A 239 18.35 -21.47 10.68
N LEU A 240 18.42 -20.76 9.54
CA LEU A 240 18.64 -21.37 8.24
C LEU A 240 20.08 -21.83 8.07
N SER A 241 20.30 -23.06 7.56
CA SER A 241 21.55 -23.42 6.90
C SER A 241 21.72 -22.68 5.57
N GLY A 242 22.95 -22.56 5.04
CA GLY A 242 23.20 -21.86 3.77
C GLY A 242 22.39 -22.40 2.60
N GLU A 243 22.30 -23.73 2.47
CA GLU A 243 21.52 -24.40 1.42
C GLU A 243 20.02 -24.07 1.54
N LYS A 244 19.48 -24.14 2.74
CA LYS A 244 18.06 -23.86 2.97
C LYS A 244 17.70 -22.39 2.76
N LYS A 245 18.64 -21.49 3.06
CA LYS A 245 18.49 -20.06 2.76
C LYS A 245 18.41 -19.83 1.26
N GLN A 246 19.29 -20.48 0.51
CA GLN A 246 19.30 -20.38 -0.95
C GLN A 246 18.00 -20.89 -1.58
N GLU A 247 17.50 -22.06 -1.16
CA GLU A 247 16.22 -22.60 -1.61
C GLU A 247 15.06 -21.59 -1.41
N ILE A 248 15.02 -20.93 -0.24
CA ILE A 248 13.95 -19.97 0.05
C ILE A 248 14.13 -18.69 -0.78
N PHE A 249 15.36 -18.21 -0.96
CA PHE A 249 15.64 -17.05 -1.78
C PHE A 249 15.24 -17.31 -3.24
N GLU A 250 15.57 -18.44 -3.80
CA GLU A 250 15.12 -18.85 -5.14
C GLU A 250 13.59 -18.91 -5.23
N SER A 251 12.93 -19.43 -4.20
CA SER A 251 11.46 -19.44 -4.14
C SER A 251 10.82 -18.03 -4.05
N LEU A 252 11.63 -17.02 -3.71
CA LEU A 252 11.25 -15.60 -3.67
C LEU A 252 11.74 -14.83 -4.90
N HIS A 253 12.18 -15.51 -5.97
CA HIS A 253 12.81 -14.91 -7.15
C HIS A 253 14.04 -14.05 -6.81
N LYS A 254 14.86 -14.53 -5.85
CA LYS A 254 16.10 -13.85 -5.43
C LYS A 254 17.27 -14.75 -5.77
N TYR A 255 17.85 -14.52 -6.94
CA TYR A 255 18.92 -15.34 -7.51
C TYR A 255 20.29 -14.69 -7.32
N GLU A 256 20.34 -13.35 -7.25
CA GLU A 256 21.54 -12.55 -7.13
C GLU A 256 21.47 -11.59 -5.94
N ASP A 257 22.62 -11.06 -5.52
CA ASP A 257 22.69 -10.07 -4.43
C ASP A 257 21.89 -8.80 -4.74
N SER A 258 21.79 -8.45 -6.01
CA SER A 258 20.96 -7.34 -6.49
C SER A 258 19.46 -7.51 -6.21
N ASP A 259 18.96 -8.73 -6.01
CA ASP A 259 17.56 -9.04 -5.72
C ASP A 259 17.25 -8.94 -4.22
N ILE A 260 18.29 -8.88 -3.39
CA ILE A 260 18.19 -8.80 -1.94
C ILE A 260 18.03 -7.33 -1.54
N LYS A 261 16.82 -6.80 -1.67
CA LYS A 261 16.53 -5.38 -1.44
C LYS A 261 16.50 -4.97 0.03
N ASN A 262 16.40 -5.93 0.96
CA ASN A 262 16.28 -5.70 2.40
C ASN A 262 15.25 -4.60 2.75
N CYS A 263 14.16 -4.52 1.94
CA CYS A 263 13.08 -3.58 2.17
C CYS A 263 12.17 -4.13 3.27
N PRO A 264 11.97 -3.46 4.39
CA PRO A 264 11.18 -3.99 5.51
C PRO A 264 9.66 -3.98 5.27
N SER A 265 9.20 -3.92 4.03
CA SER A 265 7.77 -3.94 3.67
C SER A 265 7.04 -5.20 4.15
N CYS A 266 7.75 -6.31 4.31
CA CYS A 266 7.21 -7.55 4.87
C CYS A 266 7.16 -7.59 6.41
N GLY A 267 7.66 -6.55 7.09
CA GLY A 267 7.73 -6.45 8.55
C GLY A 267 9.02 -7.02 9.15
N TYR A 268 10.01 -7.39 8.34
CA TYR A 268 11.31 -7.86 8.78
C TYR A 268 12.42 -6.90 8.31
N ASP A 269 13.48 -6.78 9.09
CA ASP A 269 14.58 -5.84 8.84
C ASP A 269 15.49 -6.27 7.68
N SER A 270 15.43 -7.55 7.29
CA SER A 270 16.18 -8.06 6.15
C SER A 270 15.47 -9.22 5.44
N CYS A 271 15.83 -9.46 4.18
CA CYS A 271 15.36 -10.61 3.42
C CYS A 271 15.77 -11.94 4.08
N GLU A 272 16.90 -11.99 4.77
CA GLU A 272 17.36 -13.19 5.48
C GLU A 272 16.46 -13.51 6.69
N VAL A 273 16.08 -12.51 7.45
CA VAL A 273 15.15 -12.68 8.58
C VAL A 273 13.77 -13.09 8.09
N MET A 274 13.31 -12.52 6.97
CA MET A 274 12.07 -12.96 6.33
C MET A 274 12.16 -14.42 5.87
N ALA A 275 13.26 -14.83 5.24
CA ALA A 275 13.48 -16.22 4.83
C ALA A 275 13.46 -17.18 6.03
N THR A 276 14.07 -16.77 7.15
CA THR A 276 14.00 -17.50 8.42
C THR A 276 12.57 -17.63 8.91
N ALA A 277 11.79 -16.57 8.83
CA ALA A 277 10.38 -16.59 9.22
C ALA A 277 9.54 -17.52 8.33
N ILE A 278 9.77 -17.52 7.02
CA ILE A 278 9.13 -18.45 6.07
C ILE A 278 9.49 -19.90 6.41
N HIS A 279 10.77 -20.18 6.65
CA HIS A 279 11.24 -21.52 7.04
C HIS A 279 10.52 -22.05 8.28
N ASN A 280 10.23 -21.18 9.22
CA ASN A 280 9.56 -21.52 10.46
C ASN A 280 8.03 -21.45 10.38
N GLY A 281 7.45 -21.22 9.20
CA GLY A 281 6.00 -21.11 9.03
C GLY A 281 5.38 -19.84 9.65
N LEU A 282 6.21 -18.87 10.01
CA LEU A 282 5.78 -17.63 10.68
C LEU A 282 5.45 -16.52 9.67
N ASN A 283 5.86 -16.72 8.42
CA ASN A 283 5.54 -15.83 7.31
C ASN A 283 5.38 -16.65 6.03
N LYS A 284 4.90 -16.01 4.98
CA LYS A 284 4.71 -16.62 3.67
C LYS A 284 5.32 -15.72 2.59
N LYS A 285 5.69 -16.31 1.46
CA LYS A 285 6.35 -15.62 0.34
C LYS A 285 5.49 -14.52 -0.27
N GLU A 286 4.17 -14.66 -0.23
CA GLU A 286 3.21 -13.67 -0.72
C GLU A 286 3.21 -12.35 0.08
N ASN A 287 3.89 -12.29 1.21
CA ASN A 287 4.12 -11.04 1.93
C ASN A 287 5.36 -10.27 1.43
N CYS A 288 6.16 -10.84 0.53
CA CYS A 288 7.23 -10.14 -0.14
C CYS A 288 6.68 -9.34 -1.33
N HIS A 289 6.89 -8.02 -1.32
CA HIS A 289 6.42 -7.14 -2.38
C HIS A 289 7.05 -7.53 -3.74
N PHE A 290 8.36 -7.76 -3.78
CA PHE A 290 9.06 -8.12 -5.02
C PHE A 290 8.66 -9.49 -5.54
N TYR A 291 8.42 -10.47 -4.66
CA TYR A 291 7.87 -11.75 -5.05
C TYR A 291 6.50 -11.59 -5.73
N LEU A 292 5.59 -10.86 -5.10
CA LEU A 292 4.27 -10.61 -5.69
C LEU A 292 4.33 -9.88 -7.01
N GLN A 293 5.30 -8.98 -7.17
CA GLN A 293 5.49 -8.27 -8.43
C GLN A 293 5.92 -9.23 -9.53
N HIS A 294 6.91 -10.09 -9.30
CA HIS A 294 7.33 -11.12 -10.25
C HIS A 294 6.20 -12.08 -10.62
N GLU A 295 5.51 -12.65 -9.63
CA GLU A 295 4.39 -13.55 -9.88
C GLU A 295 3.28 -12.89 -10.75
N ASN A 296 3.01 -11.61 -10.50
CA ASN A 296 2.04 -10.88 -11.30
C ASN A 296 2.52 -10.64 -12.73
N ASP A 297 3.79 -10.33 -12.91
CA ASP A 297 4.37 -10.10 -14.23
C ASP A 297 4.37 -11.40 -15.05
N ASP A 298 4.79 -12.52 -14.45
CA ASP A 298 4.73 -13.86 -15.07
C ASP A 298 3.29 -14.28 -15.45
N LEU A 299 2.33 -13.99 -14.55
CA LEU A 299 0.92 -14.26 -14.81
C LEU A 299 0.38 -13.42 -15.98
N GLN A 300 0.81 -12.18 -16.10
CA GLN A 300 0.41 -11.30 -17.20
C GLN A 300 1.00 -11.76 -18.53
N GLU A 301 2.29 -12.13 -18.55
CA GLU A 301 2.91 -12.67 -19.77
C GLU A 301 2.20 -13.95 -20.23
N ASN A 302 1.93 -14.87 -19.31
CA ASN A 302 1.19 -16.08 -19.60
C ASN A 302 -0.23 -15.81 -20.13
N LEU A 303 -0.91 -14.83 -19.55
CA LEU A 303 -2.25 -14.43 -19.99
C LEU A 303 -2.20 -13.81 -21.38
N GLN A 304 -1.22 -12.94 -21.65
CA GLN A 304 -1.04 -12.34 -22.97
C GLN A 304 -0.77 -13.40 -24.04
N GLN A 305 0.14 -14.34 -23.76
CA GLN A 305 0.43 -15.44 -24.70
C GLN A 305 -0.84 -16.27 -25.02
N LYS A 306 -1.69 -16.53 -24.02
CA LYS A 306 -2.96 -17.24 -24.24
C LYS A 306 -3.94 -16.41 -25.05
N LEU A 307 -4.02 -15.11 -24.81
CA LEU A 307 -4.88 -14.20 -25.59
C LEU A 307 -4.44 -14.13 -27.05
N ASP A 308 -3.14 -14.06 -27.30
CA ASP A 308 -2.57 -14.05 -28.65
C ASP A 308 -2.89 -15.37 -29.39
N ALA A 309 -2.76 -16.51 -28.71
CA ALA A 309 -3.07 -17.81 -29.26
C ALA A 309 -4.58 -17.96 -29.58
N VAL A 310 -5.46 -17.41 -28.72
CA VAL A 310 -6.92 -17.37 -29.00
C VAL A 310 -7.20 -16.50 -30.21
N SER A 311 -6.60 -15.32 -30.30
CA SER A 311 -6.76 -14.39 -31.42
C SER A 311 -6.33 -15.02 -32.73
N GLU A 312 -5.17 -15.70 -32.80
CA GLU A 312 -4.73 -16.45 -33.96
C GLU A 312 -5.71 -17.57 -34.34
N SER A 313 -6.28 -18.24 -33.35
CA SER A 313 -7.27 -19.30 -33.59
C SER A 313 -8.58 -18.75 -34.18
N GLU A 314 -9.04 -17.60 -33.67
CA GLU A 314 -10.23 -16.91 -34.18
C GLU A 314 -10.04 -16.41 -35.61
N GLU A 315 -8.87 -15.88 -35.95
CA GLU A 315 -8.53 -15.46 -37.32
C GLU A 315 -8.55 -16.66 -38.28
N LYS A 316 -7.94 -17.81 -37.89
CA LYS A 316 -7.97 -19.05 -38.70
C LYS A 316 -9.39 -19.56 -38.88
N LEU A 317 -10.20 -19.56 -37.83
CA LEU A 317 -11.60 -19.99 -37.91
C LEU A 317 -12.42 -19.05 -38.79
N SER A 318 -12.19 -17.75 -38.70
CA SER A 318 -12.84 -16.75 -39.57
C SER A 318 -12.49 -16.96 -41.02
N SER A 319 -11.22 -17.23 -41.34
CA SER A 319 -10.76 -17.53 -42.70
C SER A 319 -11.40 -18.82 -43.24
N GLN A 320 -11.39 -19.89 -42.44
CA GLN A 320 -12.07 -21.16 -42.85
C GLN A 320 -13.57 -20.97 -43.06
N LYS A 321 -14.21 -20.19 -42.22
CA LYS A 321 -15.63 -19.84 -42.36
C LYS A 321 -15.91 -19.12 -43.70
N GLN A 322 -15.05 -18.17 -44.08
CA GLN A 322 -15.16 -17.48 -45.38
C GLN A 322 -14.98 -18.41 -46.55
N GLU A 323 -14.01 -19.34 -46.52
CA GLU A 323 -13.79 -20.33 -47.53
C GLU A 323 -15.02 -21.24 -47.70
N ILE A 324 -15.61 -21.72 -46.62
CA ILE A 324 -16.82 -22.55 -46.64
C ILE A 324 -18.00 -21.77 -47.26
N ILE A 325 -18.16 -20.50 -46.92
CA ILE A 325 -19.22 -19.64 -47.49
C ILE A 325 -19.01 -19.51 -48.99
N GLN A 326 -17.80 -19.22 -49.48
CA GLN A 326 -17.51 -19.13 -50.92
C GLN A 326 -17.78 -20.46 -51.66
N GLN A 327 -17.41 -21.59 -51.07
CA GLN A 327 -17.69 -22.91 -51.65
C GLN A 327 -19.19 -23.17 -51.71
N ALA A 328 -19.94 -22.81 -50.69
CA ALA A 328 -21.40 -22.95 -50.67
C ALA A 328 -22.07 -22.05 -51.71
N GLU A 329 -21.65 -20.82 -51.88
CA GLU A 329 -22.13 -19.90 -52.91
C GLU A 329 -21.85 -20.43 -54.32
N HIS A 330 -20.62 -20.91 -54.55
CA HIS A 330 -20.26 -21.54 -55.82
C HIS A 330 -21.14 -22.78 -56.11
N PHE A 331 -21.37 -23.62 -55.12
CA PHE A 331 -22.23 -24.79 -55.25
C PHE A 331 -23.68 -24.39 -55.59
N LEU A 332 -24.20 -23.36 -54.96
CA LEU A 332 -25.53 -22.82 -55.27
C LEU A 332 -25.63 -22.28 -56.70
N GLU A 333 -24.60 -21.61 -57.22
CA GLU A 333 -24.53 -21.14 -58.59
C GLU A 333 -24.57 -22.31 -59.60
N VAL A 334 -23.83 -23.38 -59.31
CA VAL A 334 -23.83 -24.62 -60.15
C VAL A 334 -25.21 -25.25 -60.14
N LEU A 335 -25.85 -25.38 -58.99
CA LEU A 335 -27.22 -25.90 -58.88
C LEU A 335 -28.25 -25.07 -59.69
N GLN A 336 -28.13 -23.74 -59.62
CA GLN A 336 -29.00 -22.84 -60.40
C GLN A 336 -28.80 -23.00 -61.93
N LYS A 337 -27.54 -23.19 -62.34
CA LYS A 337 -27.23 -23.48 -63.76
C LYS A 337 -27.82 -24.83 -64.18
N LEU A 338 -27.67 -25.88 -63.39
CA LEU A 338 -28.24 -27.21 -63.67
C LEU A 338 -29.78 -27.17 -63.74
N LYS A 339 -30.45 -26.45 -62.90
CA LYS A 339 -31.88 -26.24 -62.89
C LYS A 339 -32.41 -25.66 -64.23
N LYS A 340 -31.62 -24.70 -64.81
CA LYS A 340 -31.93 -24.11 -66.12
C LYS A 340 -31.85 -25.12 -67.34
N TYR A 341 -31.15 -26.24 -67.17
CA TYR A 341 -31.04 -27.29 -68.20
C TYR A 341 -32.08 -28.38 -68.03
N THR A 342 -32.86 -28.40 -66.95
CA THR A 342 -33.90 -29.41 -66.67
C THR A 342 -35.33 -28.86 -66.81
N GLU A 343 -35.48 -27.56 -67.06
CA GLU A 343 -36.67 -26.90 -67.54
C GLU A 343 -36.54 -26.70 -69.08
#